data_7ded919c545265886e47f1fb68b9906d
#
_entry.id   7ded919c545265886e47f1fb68b9906d
#
_cell.length_a   1.000
_cell.length_b   1.000
_cell.length_c   1.000
_cell.angle_alpha   90.00
_cell.angle_beta   90.00
_cell.angle_gamma   90.00
#
_symmetry.space_group_name_H-M   'P 1'
#
loop_
_entity.id
_entity.type
_entity.pdbx_description
1 polymer ?
#
loop_
_entity_poly.entity_id
_entity_poly.type
_entity_poly.pdbx_seq_one_letter_code
_entity_poly.pdbx_strand_id
1 'polypeptide(L)'
;EVARAARARPGGVRGRGAVRTGYREEAALPNLLADLLRAATPGADVGLMNAGGVRIELPAGALDEGTLYAVMPFDNRLLRVRVRAAGLRAVLARNAGGRSGTLAISGLRAEITCEGGATRVTLRRDGAALPDDQVLTVATNDYLARGPLAEHLTEALDEEAVDAAPTLRDALRTQLAAMGELRGDDPRWFDPAHPRMPMPGPRPVRCPSAP
;
A
#
# COMPACT_ATOMS: atom_id res chain seq x y z
N GLU A 1 -31.43 10.36 6.56
CA GLU A 1 -32.01 9.11 7.10
C GLU A 1 -31.15 7.87 6.82
N VAL A 2 -30.23 7.92 5.85
CA VAL A 2 -29.32 6.81 5.49
C VAL A 2 -28.15 6.64 6.49
N ALA A 3 -27.81 7.65 7.27
CA ALA A 3 -26.65 7.64 8.18
C ALA A 3 -26.87 6.88 9.53
N ARG A 4 -28.04 6.29 9.77
CA ARG A 4 -28.37 5.70 11.08
C ARG A 4 -28.31 4.18 11.15
N ALA A 5 -27.99 3.47 10.06
CA ALA A 5 -28.05 2.00 9.98
C ALA A 5 -26.72 1.27 10.15
N ALA A 6 -25.59 1.96 10.24
CA ALA A 6 -24.27 1.33 10.43
C ALA A 6 -23.92 1.24 11.94
N ARG A 7 -24.77 0.60 12.76
CA ARG A 7 -24.40 0.29 14.13
C ARG A 7 -23.47 -0.92 14.14
N ALA A 8 -22.32 -0.73 14.83
CA ALA A 8 -21.31 -1.75 15.10
C ALA A 8 -21.91 -3.13 15.40
N ARG A 9 -21.54 -4.16 14.64
CA ARG A 9 -21.75 -5.54 15.06
C ARG A 9 -20.81 -5.83 16.25
N PRO A 10 -21.26 -6.46 17.34
CA PRO A 10 -20.39 -6.84 18.45
C PRO A 10 -19.37 -7.86 17.94
N GLY A 11 -18.09 -7.56 18.12
CA GLY A 11 -16.94 -8.35 17.67
C GLY A 11 -15.94 -7.57 16.83
N GLY A 12 -16.09 -6.22 16.73
CA GLY A 12 -15.21 -5.36 15.94
C GLY A 12 -13.83 -5.19 16.54
N VAL A 13 -12.86 -4.96 15.67
CA VAL A 13 -11.47 -4.59 15.97
C VAL A 13 -11.44 -3.37 16.88
N ARG A 14 -10.52 -3.38 17.84
CA ARG A 14 -10.26 -2.23 18.71
C ARG A 14 -8.87 -1.67 18.45
N GLY A 15 -8.79 -0.37 18.12
CA GLY A 15 -7.54 0.38 18.08
C GLY A 15 -7.07 0.81 19.47
N ARG A 16 -5.84 0.45 19.86
CA ARG A 16 -5.12 1.09 20.96
C ARG A 16 -4.20 2.16 20.39
N GLY A 17 -4.62 3.41 20.49
CA GLY A 17 -3.96 4.52 19.82
C GLY A 17 -4.36 4.63 18.34
N ALA A 18 -4.25 5.84 17.79
CA ALA A 18 -4.50 6.07 16.38
C ALA A 18 -3.38 5.50 15.52
N VAL A 19 -3.73 4.83 14.41
CA VAL A 19 -2.74 4.42 13.39
C VAL A 19 -2.58 5.57 12.40
N ARG A 20 -1.40 6.19 12.41
CA ARG A 20 -1.13 7.42 11.65
C ARG A 20 -1.04 7.17 10.15
N THR A 21 -1.53 8.13 9.39
CA THR A 21 -1.33 8.19 7.94
C THR A 21 -0.28 9.25 7.57
N GLY A 22 0.32 9.10 6.39
CA GLY A 22 1.25 10.06 5.80
C GLY A 22 1.00 10.15 4.30
N TYR A 23 0.86 11.36 3.77
CA TYR A 23 0.63 11.56 2.33
C TYR A 23 1.94 11.55 1.54
N ARG A 24 3.00 12.15 2.08
CA ARG A 24 4.31 12.31 1.39
C ARG A 24 5.41 11.43 1.95
N GLU A 25 5.18 10.82 3.08
CA GLU A 25 6.16 10.02 3.81
C GLU A 25 5.58 8.64 4.12
N GLU A 26 6.44 7.70 4.40
CA GLU A 26 6.06 6.37 4.88
C GLU A 26 5.39 6.52 6.24
N ALA A 27 4.28 5.80 6.45
CA ALA A 27 3.53 5.84 7.69
C ALA A 27 2.86 4.50 7.99
N ALA A 28 2.47 4.32 9.26
CA ALA A 28 1.94 3.06 9.76
C ALA A 28 0.67 2.59 9.04
N LEU A 29 -0.29 3.50 8.79
CA LEU A 29 -1.57 3.10 8.21
C LEU A 29 -1.46 2.64 6.74
N PRO A 30 -0.80 3.36 5.82
CA PRO A 30 -0.58 2.84 4.48
C PRO A 30 0.20 1.52 4.45
N ASN A 31 1.18 1.33 5.35
CA ASN A 31 1.93 0.08 5.47
C ASN A 31 1.05 -1.07 5.97
N LEU A 32 0.24 -0.83 7.02
CA LEU A 32 -0.75 -1.79 7.50
C LEU A 32 -1.70 -2.20 6.36
N LEU A 33 -2.23 -1.23 5.60
CA LEU A 33 -3.14 -1.52 4.49
C LEU A 33 -2.45 -2.35 3.41
N ALA A 34 -1.19 -2.08 3.08
CA ALA A 34 -0.41 -2.90 2.15
C ALA A 34 -0.22 -4.34 2.67
N ASP A 35 0.00 -4.53 3.99
CA ASP A 35 0.08 -5.85 4.61
C ASP A 35 -1.25 -6.60 4.50
N LEU A 36 -2.35 -5.91 4.79
CA LEU A 36 -3.70 -6.50 4.72
C LEU A 36 -4.10 -6.87 3.29
N LEU A 37 -3.75 -6.05 2.29
CA LEU A 37 -3.95 -6.38 0.87
C LEU A 37 -3.21 -7.67 0.50
N ARG A 38 -1.94 -7.76 0.88
CA ARG A 38 -1.14 -8.96 0.64
C ARG A 38 -1.73 -10.18 1.32
N ALA A 39 -2.16 -10.05 2.57
CA ALA A 39 -2.78 -11.14 3.33
C ALA A 39 -4.15 -11.57 2.76
N ALA A 40 -4.94 -10.62 2.22
CA ALA A 40 -6.23 -10.89 1.60
C ALA A 40 -6.12 -11.56 0.22
N THR A 41 -4.91 -11.59 -0.38
CA THR A 41 -4.70 -12.10 -1.75
C THR A 41 -3.77 -13.32 -1.71
N PRO A 42 -4.30 -14.54 -1.77
CA PRO A 42 -3.50 -15.76 -1.75
C PRO A 42 -2.42 -15.76 -2.85
N GLY A 43 -1.19 -16.08 -2.48
CA GLY A 43 -0.05 -16.15 -3.40
C GLY A 43 0.49 -14.78 -3.81
N ALA A 44 0.07 -13.68 -3.18
CA ALA A 44 0.67 -12.37 -3.42
C ALA A 44 2.08 -12.27 -2.81
N ASP A 45 3.04 -11.93 -3.66
CA ASP A 45 4.42 -11.61 -3.24
C ASP A 45 4.48 -10.24 -2.56
N VAL A 46 3.71 -9.30 -3.07
CA VAL A 46 3.76 -7.88 -2.73
C VAL A 46 2.36 -7.34 -2.48
N GLY A 47 2.21 -6.56 -1.40
CA GLY A 47 1.07 -5.65 -1.25
C GLY A 47 1.50 -4.23 -1.63
N LEU A 48 0.73 -3.54 -2.46
CA LEU A 48 1.02 -2.17 -2.90
C LEU A 48 -0.20 -1.28 -2.69
N MET A 49 -0.03 -0.22 -1.89
CA MET A 49 -1.11 0.73 -1.55
C MET A 49 -0.67 2.16 -1.82
N ASN A 50 -1.56 2.99 -2.35
CA ASN A 50 -1.32 4.43 -2.50
C ASN A 50 -1.82 5.19 -1.27
N ALA A 51 -0.96 5.97 -0.63
CA ALA A 51 -1.32 6.78 0.54
C ALA A 51 -2.42 7.81 0.22
N GLY A 52 -2.55 8.24 -1.03
CA GLY A 52 -3.65 9.13 -1.47
C GLY A 52 -5.04 8.52 -1.34
N GLY A 53 -5.14 7.18 -1.28
CA GLY A 53 -6.38 6.46 -1.00
C GLY A 53 -6.79 6.47 0.48
N VAL A 54 -5.89 6.92 1.38
CA VAL A 54 -6.11 7.00 2.84
C VAL A 54 -6.37 8.45 3.22
N ARG A 55 -7.58 8.76 3.68
CA ARG A 55 -8.03 10.14 3.85
C ARG A 55 -7.91 10.67 5.28
N ILE A 56 -8.03 9.81 6.27
CA ILE A 56 -7.85 10.12 7.69
C ILE A 56 -7.06 9.00 8.38
N GLU A 57 -6.55 9.30 9.57
CA GLU A 57 -5.96 8.29 10.46
C GLU A 57 -7.01 7.27 10.90
N LEU A 58 -6.59 6.04 11.17
CA LEU A 58 -7.46 5.06 11.79
C LEU A 58 -7.53 5.37 13.29
N PRO A 59 -8.69 5.77 13.82
CA PRO A 59 -8.79 6.25 15.22
C PRO A 59 -8.62 5.12 16.23
N ALA A 60 -8.33 5.49 17.47
CA ALA A 60 -8.44 4.58 18.60
C ALA A 60 -9.92 4.24 18.88
N GLY A 61 -10.16 3.08 19.47
CA GLY A 61 -11.50 2.63 19.85
C GLY A 61 -12.08 1.58 18.90
N ALA A 62 -13.40 1.45 18.93
CA ALA A 62 -14.10 0.49 18.06
C ALA A 62 -14.06 0.97 16.60
N LEU A 63 -13.68 0.08 15.71
CA LEU A 63 -13.64 0.35 14.27
C LEU A 63 -14.91 -0.23 13.64
N ASP A 64 -15.76 0.65 13.15
CA ASP A 64 -16.98 0.31 12.44
C ASP A 64 -16.88 0.60 10.93
N GLU A 65 -17.92 0.27 10.18
CA GLU A 65 -17.96 0.51 8.74
C GLU A 65 -17.88 2.00 8.38
N GLY A 66 -18.48 2.88 9.21
CA GLY A 66 -18.40 4.32 9.02
C GLY A 66 -16.97 4.83 9.16
N THR A 67 -16.23 4.30 10.12
CA THR A 67 -14.79 4.59 10.29
C THR A 67 -13.98 4.13 9.09
N LEU A 68 -14.19 2.89 8.62
CA LEU A 68 -13.47 2.39 7.43
C LEU A 68 -13.83 3.19 6.17
N TYR A 69 -15.09 3.59 6.03
CA TYR A 69 -15.50 4.47 4.93
C TYR A 69 -14.83 5.84 5.02
N ALA A 70 -14.70 6.44 6.21
CA ALA A 70 -14.01 7.72 6.37
C ALA A 70 -12.51 7.61 6.09
N VAL A 71 -11.88 6.48 6.45
CA VAL A 71 -10.46 6.19 6.14
C VAL A 71 -10.25 6.04 4.64
N MET A 72 -11.12 5.28 3.95
CA MET A 72 -11.03 4.98 2.53
C MET A 72 -12.39 5.14 1.84
N PRO A 73 -12.79 6.37 1.45
CA PRO A 73 -14.11 6.64 0.88
C PRO A 73 -14.22 6.31 -0.62
N PHE A 74 -13.42 5.37 -1.12
CA PHE A 74 -13.41 4.95 -2.51
C PHE A 74 -13.88 3.51 -2.65
N ASP A 75 -14.62 3.21 -3.72
CA ASP A 75 -15.09 1.87 -4.04
C ASP A 75 -14.10 1.10 -4.94
N ASN A 76 -12.79 1.36 -4.71
CA ASN A 76 -11.74 0.62 -5.41
C ASN A 76 -11.85 -0.89 -5.19
N ARG A 77 -11.54 -1.65 -6.22
CA ARG A 77 -11.53 -3.13 -6.20
C ARG A 77 -10.16 -3.66 -5.79
N LEU A 78 -10.16 -4.74 -5.02
CA LEU A 78 -8.94 -5.49 -4.72
C LEU A 78 -8.57 -6.35 -5.91
N LEU A 79 -7.38 -6.13 -6.46
CA LEU A 79 -6.88 -6.86 -7.62
C LEU A 79 -5.58 -7.60 -7.31
N ARG A 80 -5.40 -8.69 -8.01
CA ARG A 80 -4.15 -9.43 -8.11
C ARG A 80 -3.60 -9.28 -9.52
N VAL A 81 -2.45 -8.63 -9.65
CA VAL A 81 -1.80 -8.40 -10.94
C VAL A 81 -0.38 -8.96 -10.96
N ARG A 82 0.14 -9.23 -12.14
CA ARG A 82 1.52 -9.71 -12.31
C ARG A 82 2.35 -8.63 -13.00
N VAL A 83 3.51 -8.32 -12.41
CA VAL A 83 4.45 -7.33 -12.95
C VAL A 83 5.88 -7.85 -12.85
N ARG A 84 6.77 -7.42 -13.75
CA ARG A 84 8.21 -7.68 -13.57
C ARG A 84 8.78 -6.76 -12.49
N ALA A 85 9.80 -7.21 -11.78
CA ALA A 85 10.48 -6.41 -10.76
C ALA A 85 11.00 -5.09 -11.34
N ALA A 86 11.50 -5.07 -12.58
CA ALA A 86 11.88 -3.85 -13.30
C ALA A 86 10.72 -2.85 -13.41
N GLY A 87 9.50 -3.30 -13.75
CA GLY A 87 8.31 -2.46 -13.82
C GLY A 87 7.93 -1.87 -12.47
N LEU A 88 7.95 -2.69 -11.42
CA LEU A 88 7.68 -2.20 -10.06
C LEU A 88 8.71 -1.16 -9.62
N ARG A 89 10.02 -1.36 -9.94
CA ARG A 89 11.07 -0.34 -9.69
C ARG A 89 10.76 0.97 -10.41
N ALA A 90 10.37 0.92 -11.68
CA ALA A 90 10.03 2.12 -12.46
C ALA A 90 8.87 2.90 -11.83
N VAL A 91 7.82 2.21 -11.39
CA VAL A 91 6.67 2.82 -10.69
C VAL A 91 7.11 3.48 -9.38
N LEU A 92 7.92 2.81 -8.56
CA LEU A 92 8.41 3.35 -7.29
C LEU A 92 9.36 4.53 -7.49
N ALA A 93 10.26 4.48 -8.50
CA ALA A 93 11.15 5.58 -8.84
C ALA A 93 10.38 6.83 -9.30
N ARG A 94 9.39 6.64 -10.20
CA ARG A 94 8.49 7.71 -10.63
C ARG A 94 7.73 8.32 -9.44
N ASN A 95 7.22 7.47 -8.56
CA ASN A 95 6.51 7.93 -7.36
C ASN A 95 7.45 8.72 -6.43
N ALA A 96 8.66 8.25 -6.16
CA ALA A 96 9.63 8.94 -5.32
C ALA A 96 9.97 10.35 -5.82
N GLY A 97 10.15 10.52 -7.14
CA GLY A 97 10.38 11.82 -7.78
C GLY A 97 9.13 12.68 -7.98
N GLY A 98 7.95 12.12 -7.73
CA GLY A 98 6.66 12.76 -7.95
C GLY A 98 6.11 13.53 -6.75
N ARG A 99 4.99 14.25 -6.98
CA ARG A 99 4.26 15.02 -5.97
C ARG A 99 2.97 14.36 -5.49
N SER A 100 2.57 13.25 -6.11
CA SER A 100 1.42 12.45 -5.68
C SER A 100 1.66 11.83 -4.28
N GLY A 101 0.64 11.25 -3.68
CA GLY A 101 0.79 10.49 -2.44
C GLY A 101 1.85 9.39 -2.57
N THR A 102 2.55 9.10 -1.49
CA THR A 102 3.54 8.02 -1.48
C THR A 102 2.87 6.67 -1.73
N LEU A 103 3.63 5.69 -2.19
CA LEU A 103 3.21 4.30 -2.19
C LEU A 103 3.70 3.64 -0.89
N ALA A 104 2.95 2.66 -0.41
CA ALA A 104 3.34 1.77 0.67
C ALA A 104 3.48 0.36 0.12
N ILE A 105 4.49 -0.36 0.59
CA ILE A 105 4.83 -1.70 0.10
C ILE A 105 4.86 -2.72 1.25
N SER A 106 4.44 -3.95 0.96
CA SER A 106 4.51 -5.11 1.85
C SER A 106 5.17 -6.28 1.14
N GLY A 107 5.88 -7.12 1.89
CA GLY A 107 6.55 -8.32 1.36
C GLY A 107 7.92 -8.07 0.74
N LEU A 108 8.29 -6.81 0.53
CA LEU A 108 9.60 -6.39 0.02
C LEU A 108 10.09 -5.15 0.76
N ARG A 109 11.40 -4.91 0.70
CA ARG A 109 12.02 -3.62 0.99
C ARG A 109 12.43 -2.96 -0.33
N ALA A 110 12.12 -1.68 -0.49
CA ALA A 110 12.46 -0.89 -1.69
C ALA A 110 13.43 0.23 -1.31
N GLU A 111 14.71 0.04 -1.55
CA GLU A 111 15.76 1.03 -1.26
C GLU A 111 15.84 2.01 -2.41
N ILE A 112 15.61 3.29 -2.12
CA ILE A 112 15.63 4.37 -3.10
C ILE A 112 16.92 5.16 -2.91
N THR A 113 17.72 5.26 -3.97
CA THR A 113 19.02 5.94 -4.00
C THR A 113 19.11 6.90 -5.18
N CYS A 114 20.14 7.73 -5.20
CA CYS A 114 20.51 8.58 -6.33
C CYS A 114 21.77 8.06 -7.00
N GLU A 115 21.71 7.77 -8.29
CA GLU A 115 22.85 7.38 -9.12
C GLU A 115 22.82 8.14 -10.45
N GLY A 116 23.94 8.78 -10.82
CA GLY A 116 24.06 9.51 -12.09
C GLY A 116 22.99 10.58 -12.32
N GLY A 117 22.55 11.26 -11.26
CA GLY A 117 21.48 12.27 -11.33
C GLY A 117 20.05 11.70 -11.41
N ALA A 118 19.89 10.39 -11.37
CA ALA A 118 18.59 9.71 -11.45
C ALA A 118 18.25 8.95 -10.18
N THR A 119 16.95 8.80 -9.91
CA THR A 119 16.45 7.95 -8.83
C THR A 119 16.57 6.48 -9.24
N ARG A 120 17.24 5.68 -8.41
CA ARG A 120 17.35 4.23 -8.52
C ARG A 120 16.55 3.54 -7.43
N VAL A 121 15.99 2.38 -7.74
CA VAL A 121 15.27 1.56 -6.76
C VAL A 121 15.83 0.15 -6.77
N THR A 122 16.22 -0.35 -5.61
CA THR A 122 16.59 -1.75 -5.40
C THR A 122 15.50 -2.44 -4.60
N LEU A 123 14.86 -3.46 -5.16
CA LEU A 123 13.92 -4.31 -4.44
C LEU A 123 14.66 -5.44 -3.77
N ARG A 124 14.40 -5.65 -2.48
CA ARG A 124 14.99 -6.75 -1.70
C ARG A 124 13.93 -7.61 -1.04
N ARG A 125 14.19 -8.93 -1.05
CA ARG A 125 13.44 -9.91 -0.25
C ARG A 125 14.45 -10.66 0.61
N ASP A 126 14.25 -10.66 1.92
CA ASP A 126 15.13 -11.34 2.90
C ASP A 126 16.62 -10.94 2.71
N GLY A 127 16.85 -9.65 2.43
CA GLY A 127 18.19 -9.08 2.20
C GLY A 127 18.72 -9.24 0.76
N ALA A 128 18.21 -10.18 -0.03
CA ALA A 128 18.68 -10.41 -1.39
C ALA A 128 17.99 -9.45 -2.39
N ALA A 129 18.76 -8.89 -3.32
CA ALA A 129 18.22 -8.09 -4.41
C ALA A 129 17.49 -8.97 -5.42
N LEU A 130 16.33 -8.50 -5.89
CA LEU A 130 15.56 -9.23 -6.90
C LEU A 130 16.10 -8.92 -8.31
N PRO A 131 16.17 -9.91 -9.21
CA PRO A 131 16.50 -9.68 -10.62
C PRO A 131 15.38 -8.93 -11.33
N ASP A 132 15.70 -8.25 -12.44
CA ASP A 132 14.78 -7.39 -13.19
C ASP A 132 13.63 -8.15 -13.85
N ASP A 133 13.91 -9.35 -14.30
CA ASP A 133 12.98 -10.23 -15.04
C ASP A 133 12.07 -11.04 -14.11
N GLN A 134 12.31 -11.04 -12.81
CA GLN A 134 11.47 -11.75 -11.87
C GLN A 134 10.03 -11.22 -11.92
N VAL A 135 9.08 -12.11 -12.19
CA VAL A 135 7.66 -11.79 -12.14
C VAL A 135 7.19 -11.86 -10.70
N LEU A 136 6.50 -10.81 -10.26
CA LEU A 136 5.93 -10.65 -8.94
C LEU A 136 4.41 -10.61 -9.04
N THR A 137 3.73 -11.31 -8.14
CA THR A 137 2.30 -11.19 -7.93
C THR A 137 2.03 -10.08 -6.94
N VAL A 138 1.35 -9.02 -7.38
CA VAL A 138 1.07 -7.82 -6.60
C VAL A 138 -0.41 -7.75 -6.24
N ALA A 139 -0.71 -7.71 -4.95
CA ALA A 139 -2.02 -7.35 -4.43
C ALA A 139 -2.13 -5.82 -4.36
N THR A 140 -3.10 -5.25 -5.05
CA THR A 140 -3.26 -3.80 -5.16
C THR A 140 -4.71 -3.42 -5.43
N ASN A 141 -4.99 -2.16 -5.72
CA ASN A 141 -6.30 -1.70 -6.14
C ASN A 141 -6.34 -1.40 -7.64
N ASP A 142 -7.55 -1.31 -8.19
CA ASP A 142 -7.82 -1.03 -9.59
C ASP A 142 -7.28 0.34 -10.03
N TYR A 143 -7.26 1.35 -9.14
CA TYR A 143 -6.65 2.65 -9.43
C TYR A 143 -5.16 2.54 -9.78
N LEU A 144 -4.39 1.76 -8.99
CA LEU A 144 -2.97 1.53 -9.28
C LEU A 144 -2.77 0.61 -10.47
N ALA A 145 -3.60 -0.42 -10.61
CA ALA A 145 -3.51 -1.37 -11.71
C ALA A 145 -3.80 -0.74 -13.08
N ARG A 146 -4.83 0.12 -13.17
CA ARG A 146 -5.20 0.85 -14.41
C ARG A 146 -4.37 2.13 -14.64
N GLY A 147 -3.69 2.61 -13.63
CA GLY A 147 -2.85 3.81 -13.65
C GLY A 147 -1.35 3.46 -13.64
N PRO A 148 -0.64 3.71 -12.52
CA PRO A 148 0.83 3.57 -12.47
C PRO A 148 1.40 2.22 -12.87
N LEU A 149 0.66 1.11 -12.70
CA LEU A 149 1.11 -0.23 -13.05
C LEU A 149 0.72 -0.66 -14.46
N ALA A 150 -0.22 0.02 -15.13
CA ALA A 150 -0.85 -0.43 -16.37
C ALA A 150 0.16 -0.84 -17.46
N GLU A 151 1.18 -0.01 -17.71
CA GLU A 151 2.21 -0.26 -18.72
C GLU A 151 3.25 -1.34 -18.32
N HIS A 152 3.18 -1.82 -17.08
CA HIS A 152 4.12 -2.78 -16.51
C HIS A 152 3.50 -4.15 -16.21
N LEU A 153 2.21 -4.32 -16.51
CA LEU A 153 1.52 -5.59 -16.36
C LEU A 153 2.09 -6.61 -17.34
N THR A 154 2.25 -7.86 -16.90
CA THR A 154 2.70 -8.96 -17.77
C THR A 154 1.56 -9.58 -18.58
N GLU A 155 0.33 -9.28 -18.22
CA GLU A 155 -0.91 -9.71 -18.87
C GLU A 155 -1.97 -8.61 -18.73
N ALA A 156 -2.90 -8.54 -19.67
CA ALA A 156 -3.99 -7.56 -19.61
C ALA A 156 -4.90 -7.81 -18.39
N LEU A 157 -5.54 -6.75 -17.89
CA LEU A 157 -6.57 -6.89 -16.87
C LEU A 157 -7.80 -7.57 -17.49
N ASP A 158 -8.32 -8.56 -16.78
CA ASP A 158 -9.63 -9.13 -17.07
C ASP A 158 -10.69 -8.21 -16.45
N GLU A 159 -11.39 -7.46 -17.28
CA GLU A 159 -12.36 -6.44 -16.82
C GLU A 159 -13.55 -7.08 -16.09
N GLU A 160 -13.99 -8.25 -16.53
CA GLU A 160 -15.08 -8.97 -15.85
C GLU A 160 -14.65 -9.43 -14.45
N ALA A 161 -13.42 -9.94 -14.33
CA ALA A 161 -12.85 -10.29 -13.03
C ALA A 161 -12.62 -9.07 -12.13
N VAL A 162 -12.26 -7.92 -12.71
CA VAL A 162 -12.15 -6.66 -11.98
C VAL A 162 -13.49 -6.23 -11.41
N ASP A 163 -14.55 -6.26 -12.23
CA ASP A 163 -15.90 -5.84 -11.80
C ASP A 163 -16.49 -6.79 -10.75
N ALA A 164 -16.16 -8.09 -10.84
CA ALA A 164 -16.59 -9.09 -9.86
C ALA A 164 -15.76 -9.10 -8.56
N ALA A 165 -14.59 -8.42 -8.54
CA ALA A 165 -13.72 -8.41 -7.37
C ALA A 165 -14.37 -7.70 -6.17
N PRO A 166 -14.06 -8.13 -4.93
CA PRO A 166 -14.56 -7.45 -3.75
C PRO A 166 -14.01 -6.03 -3.67
N THR A 167 -14.76 -5.14 -3.02
CA THR A 167 -14.19 -3.81 -2.74
C THR A 167 -12.98 -3.96 -1.81
N LEU A 168 -12.03 -3.04 -1.99
CA LEU A 168 -10.86 -2.96 -1.12
C LEU A 168 -11.26 -2.85 0.36
N ARG A 169 -12.30 -2.06 0.65
CA ARG A 169 -12.85 -1.85 1.98
C ARG A 169 -13.41 -3.13 2.61
N ASP A 170 -14.12 -3.95 1.83
CA ASP A 170 -14.64 -5.24 2.31
C ASP A 170 -13.53 -6.24 2.62
N ALA A 171 -12.52 -6.30 1.76
CA ALA A 171 -11.35 -7.16 1.99
C ALA A 171 -10.60 -6.74 3.26
N LEU A 172 -10.37 -5.43 3.45
CA LEU A 172 -9.71 -4.90 4.63
C LEU A 172 -10.52 -5.09 5.91
N ARG A 173 -11.84 -4.91 5.85
CA ARG A 173 -12.73 -5.20 6.97
C ARG A 173 -12.57 -6.63 7.47
N THR A 174 -12.53 -7.59 6.55
CA THR A 174 -12.36 -9.00 6.88
C THR A 174 -11.02 -9.27 7.55
N GLN A 175 -9.93 -8.71 7.01
CA GLN A 175 -8.60 -8.87 7.59
C GLN A 175 -8.47 -8.17 8.95
N LEU A 176 -8.98 -6.96 9.07
CA LEU A 176 -8.98 -6.24 10.33
C LEU A 176 -9.76 -6.98 11.41
N ALA A 177 -10.93 -7.53 11.09
CA ALA A 177 -11.74 -8.31 12.04
C ALA A 177 -10.98 -9.55 12.57
N ALA A 178 -10.13 -10.17 11.76
CA ALA A 178 -9.31 -11.29 12.17
C ALA A 178 -8.16 -10.90 13.11
N MET A 179 -7.74 -9.63 13.15
CA MET A 179 -6.64 -9.15 14.00
C MET A 179 -7.07 -8.90 15.45
N GLY A 180 -8.35 -8.64 15.71
CA GLY A 180 -8.92 -8.39 17.04
C GLY A 180 -8.50 -7.05 17.63
N GLU A 181 -7.23 -6.79 17.84
CA GLU A 181 -6.70 -5.54 18.40
C GLU A 181 -5.58 -4.95 17.53
N LEU A 182 -5.63 -3.64 17.33
CA LEU A 182 -4.62 -2.87 16.60
C LEU A 182 -3.90 -1.90 17.54
N ARG A 183 -2.59 -1.85 17.48
CA ARG A 183 -1.78 -0.86 18.20
C ARG A 183 -1.25 0.17 17.22
N GLY A 184 -1.52 1.45 17.49
CA GLY A 184 -1.08 2.54 16.62
C GLY A 184 0.45 2.73 16.55
N ASP A 185 1.14 2.25 17.58
CA ASP A 185 2.60 2.31 17.74
C ASP A 185 3.31 0.99 17.40
N ASP A 186 2.64 0.07 16.73
CA ASP A 186 3.23 -1.24 16.40
C ASP A 186 4.36 -1.09 15.37
N PRO A 187 5.61 -1.45 15.72
CA PRO A 187 6.76 -1.29 14.82
C PRO A 187 6.69 -2.18 13.57
N ARG A 188 5.84 -3.22 13.55
CA ARG A 188 5.60 -4.04 12.36
C ARG A 188 5.07 -3.21 11.20
N TRP A 189 4.30 -2.16 11.46
CA TRP A 189 3.73 -1.31 10.43
C TRP A 189 4.61 -0.13 10.07
N PHE A 190 5.29 0.44 11.07
CA PHE A 190 6.26 1.50 10.81
C PHE A 190 7.32 1.55 11.92
N ASP A 191 8.56 1.30 11.50
CA ASP A 191 9.75 1.52 12.31
C ASP A 191 10.61 2.60 11.60
N PRO A 192 10.74 3.80 12.16
CA PRO A 192 11.51 4.86 11.53
C PRO A 192 13.01 4.54 11.41
N ALA A 193 13.53 3.60 12.23
CA ALA A 193 14.91 3.13 12.10
C ALA A 193 15.09 2.15 10.93
N HIS A 194 14.01 1.44 10.55
CA HIS A 194 14.03 0.43 9.48
C HIS A 194 12.85 0.61 8.51
N PRO A 195 12.74 1.76 7.82
CA PRO A 195 11.64 2.01 6.89
C PRO A 195 11.63 0.98 5.76
N ARG A 196 10.43 0.65 5.26
CA ARG A 196 10.27 -0.27 4.12
C ARG A 196 10.76 0.34 2.81
N MET A 197 10.70 1.68 2.71
CA MET A 197 11.15 2.45 1.56
C MET A 197 12.10 3.57 1.98
N PRO A 198 13.33 3.26 2.43
CA PRO A 198 14.31 4.30 2.74
C PRO A 198 14.63 5.14 1.51
N MET A 199 14.67 6.47 1.69
CA MET A 199 14.92 7.45 0.64
C MET A 199 16.08 8.38 1.02
N PRO A 200 16.83 8.92 0.04
CA PRO A 200 17.96 9.81 0.32
C PRO A 200 17.55 11.19 0.83
N GLY A 201 16.26 11.50 0.81
CA GLY A 201 15.71 12.76 1.27
C GLY A 201 14.19 12.80 1.15
N PRO A 202 13.57 13.94 1.51
CA PRO A 202 12.12 14.09 1.44
C PRO A 202 11.62 14.06 -0.01
N ARG A 203 10.36 13.63 -0.19
CA ARG A 203 9.71 13.65 -1.52
C ARG A 203 9.21 15.05 -1.90
N PRO A 204 9.34 15.43 -3.16
CA PRO A 204 9.91 14.67 -4.27
C PRO A 204 11.44 14.54 -4.15
N VAL A 205 11.94 13.31 -4.25
CA VAL A 205 13.39 13.05 -4.23
C VAL A 205 14.03 13.78 -5.41
N ARG A 206 15.08 14.57 -5.11
CA ARG A 206 15.88 15.29 -6.08
C ARG A 206 17.29 14.73 -6.05
N CYS A 207 17.67 14.11 -7.15
CA CYS A 207 19.03 13.61 -7.30
C CYS A 207 19.92 14.71 -7.87
N PRO A 208 21.06 15.05 -7.23
CA PRO A 208 22.01 16.01 -7.79
C PRO A 208 22.55 15.47 -9.12
N SER A 209 22.71 16.37 -10.10
CA SER A 209 23.39 16.04 -11.35
C SER A 209 24.81 15.55 -11.02
N ALA A 210 25.30 14.57 -11.78
CA ALA A 210 26.71 14.21 -11.70
C ALA A 210 27.56 15.45 -12.05
N PRO A 211 28.68 15.67 -11.32
CA PRO A 211 29.59 16.77 -11.60
C PRO A 211 30.21 16.68 -13.00
#